data_03b4a4744ae5c2af941767038c1d4d6f
#
_entry.id   03b4a4744ae5c2af941767038c1d4d6f
#
_cell.length_a   1.000
_cell.length_b   1.000
_cell.length_c   1.000
_cell.angle_alpha   90.00
_cell.angle_beta   90.00
_cell.angle_gamma   90.00
#
_symmetry.space_group_name_H-M   'P 1'
#
loop_
_entity.id
_entity.type
_entity.pdbx_description
1 polymer ?
#
loop_
_entity_poly.entity_id
_entity_poly.type
_entity_poly.pdbx_seq_one_letter_code
_entity_poly.pdbx_strand_id
1 'polypeptide(L)'
;MKYFIFTLLILKSLQKANVYYTREITSSSIVKMFKKLNIHLKGRVGLKVHSGETGGKYFLTPDLLQEIYDYTNGTFIECNAAYNGGRNTTERHKELLKDHGWYNKSRRTVIMDENSTCDKYLTIDNPIIISENIVGEHIEDFNSCIVLSHFKGHKLGGFGGALKQLSIGFASQAGKTRIHTAGNITEWQKMDDFLANALNFTAAMGDAASSVFKYFNERGGIAFINVMANISLYCDCAGGDAKEPRIHDMGVLASTDPIAIDRACLDMIIKHVDKGTDDLLEQIKNLSGTNILFSAEKHNIGSQEYNLIDVDEPEYEHLGLIIFISIIFFVIFVVGILSYFFFRNNNKPKDKNDRLIESKKEE
;
A
#
# COMPACT_ATOMS: atom_id res chain seq x y z
N MET A 1 1.39 15.35 32.23
CA MET A 1 2.06 15.35 30.90
C MET A 1 2.57 13.98 30.48
N LYS A 2 3.36 13.22 31.28
CA LYS A 2 3.84 11.86 30.93
C LYS A 2 2.70 10.87 30.66
N TYR A 3 1.64 10.83 31.45
CA TYR A 3 0.49 9.93 31.24
C TYR A 3 -0.32 10.29 29.99
N PHE A 4 -0.43 11.58 29.65
CA PHE A 4 -1.14 12.03 28.45
C PHE A 4 -0.38 11.64 27.17
N ILE A 5 0.95 11.76 27.18
CA ILE A 5 1.83 11.29 26.06
C ILE A 5 1.77 9.78 25.93
N PHE A 6 1.76 9.03 27.04
CA PHE A 6 1.66 7.57 27.04
C PHE A 6 0.30 7.10 26.52
N THR A 7 -0.79 7.76 26.91
CA THR A 7 -2.15 7.49 26.40
C THR A 7 -2.27 7.81 24.91
N LEU A 8 -1.65 8.91 24.43
CA LEU A 8 -1.61 9.25 23.01
C LEU A 8 -0.79 8.24 22.18
N LEU A 9 0.30 7.71 22.75
CA LEU A 9 1.12 6.66 22.13
C LEU A 9 0.37 5.34 22.05
N ILE A 10 -0.37 4.96 23.10
CA ILE A 10 -1.23 3.77 23.09
C ILE A 10 -2.38 3.93 22.09
N LEU A 11 -3.02 5.10 22.02
CA LEU A 11 -4.09 5.35 21.04
C LEU A 11 -3.58 5.34 19.60
N LYS A 12 -2.36 5.82 19.34
CA LYS A 12 -1.72 5.68 18.01
C LYS A 12 -1.40 4.23 17.65
N SER A 13 -1.04 3.39 18.65
CA SER A 13 -0.77 1.96 18.42
C SER A 13 -2.03 1.13 18.19
N LEU A 14 -3.22 1.67 18.46
CA LEU A 14 -4.53 1.02 18.25
C LEU A 14 -5.22 1.42 16.94
N GLN A 15 -4.66 2.39 16.20
CA GLN A 15 -5.27 2.83 14.95
C GLN A 15 -4.73 1.97 13.78
N LYS A 16 -5.59 1.08 13.29
CA LYS A 16 -5.32 0.28 12.09
C LYS A 16 -5.07 1.19 10.89
N ALA A 17 -4.13 0.80 10.03
CA ALA A 17 -3.89 1.50 8.78
C ALA A 17 -5.09 1.40 7.84
N ASN A 18 -5.41 2.47 7.13
CA ASN A 18 -6.41 2.42 6.08
C ASN A 18 -5.78 1.93 4.77
N VAL A 19 -6.44 0.96 4.15
CA VAL A 19 -6.15 0.48 2.80
C VAL A 19 -7.37 0.77 1.94
N TYR A 20 -7.24 1.71 1.03
CA TYR A 20 -8.28 2.04 0.06
C TYR A 20 -8.24 1.06 -1.10
N TYR A 21 -9.39 0.69 -1.61
CA TYR A 21 -9.56 -0.29 -2.68
C TYR A 21 -10.57 0.18 -3.72
N THR A 22 -10.29 -0.08 -5.01
CA THR A 22 -11.22 0.05 -6.12
C THR A 22 -11.06 -1.12 -7.09
N ARG A 23 -12.16 -1.58 -7.69
CA ARG A 23 -12.14 -2.61 -8.74
C ARG A 23 -11.63 -2.06 -10.07
N GLU A 24 -11.72 -0.74 -10.24
CA GLU A 24 -11.36 -0.07 -11.49
C GLU A 24 -9.84 0.01 -11.66
N ILE A 25 -9.33 -0.51 -12.80
CA ILE A 25 -7.91 -0.48 -13.17
C ILE A 25 -7.74 0.44 -14.38
N THR A 26 -7.67 1.73 -14.12
CA THR A 26 -7.47 2.79 -15.12
C THR A 26 -6.43 3.79 -14.62
N SER A 27 -5.87 4.58 -15.52
CA SER A 27 -4.92 5.63 -15.14
C SER A 27 -5.57 6.64 -14.17
N SER A 28 -6.84 6.98 -14.39
CA SER A 28 -7.61 7.89 -13.53
C SER A 28 -7.91 7.27 -12.15
N SER A 29 -8.20 5.97 -12.07
CA SER A 29 -8.43 5.31 -10.79
C SER A 29 -7.18 5.30 -9.91
N ILE A 30 -5.99 5.16 -10.48
CA ILE A 30 -4.71 5.26 -9.74
C ILE A 30 -4.55 6.64 -9.09
N VAL A 31 -4.87 7.72 -9.82
CA VAL A 31 -4.86 9.08 -9.26
C VAL A 31 -5.95 9.24 -8.19
N LYS A 32 -7.16 8.71 -8.42
CA LYS A 32 -8.25 8.70 -7.44
C LYS A 32 -7.80 8.04 -6.14
N MET A 33 -7.15 6.87 -6.24
CA MET A 33 -6.65 6.12 -5.08
C MET A 33 -5.56 6.88 -4.33
N PHE A 34 -4.60 7.51 -5.04
CA PHE A 34 -3.61 8.37 -4.41
C PHE A 34 -4.24 9.55 -3.66
N LYS A 35 -5.24 10.21 -4.25
CA LYS A 35 -5.96 11.32 -3.59
C LYS A 35 -6.68 10.89 -2.32
N LYS A 36 -7.22 9.66 -2.25
CA LYS A 36 -7.86 9.12 -1.04
C LYS A 36 -6.91 8.99 0.14
N LEU A 37 -5.59 8.87 -0.08
CA LEU A 37 -4.60 8.86 0.99
C LEU A 37 -4.51 10.19 1.75
N ASN A 38 -4.95 11.29 1.14
CA ASN A 38 -4.95 12.64 1.72
C ASN A 38 -3.59 13.02 2.32
N ILE A 39 -2.51 12.74 1.61
CA ILE A 39 -1.13 13.05 2.01
C ILE A 39 -0.55 14.12 1.09
N HIS A 40 0.43 14.83 1.63
CA HIS A 40 1.21 15.80 0.86
C HIS A 40 2.66 15.33 0.76
N LEU A 41 3.07 14.97 -0.46
CA LEU A 41 4.45 14.64 -0.77
C LEU A 41 5.26 15.91 -1.01
N LYS A 42 6.43 16.03 -0.38
CA LYS A 42 7.28 17.22 -0.46
C LYS A 42 8.43 17.02 -1.44
N GLY A 43 8.81 18.11 -2.11
CA GLY A 43 9.98 18.16 -2.98
C GLY A 43 9.83 17.33 -4.25
N ARG A 44 10.93 16.77 -4.75
CA ARG A 44 10.93 15.96 -5.98
C ARG A 44 10.39 14.55 -5.70
N VAL A 45 9.39 14.15 -6.48
CA VAL A 45 8.68 12.86 -6.32
C VAL A 45 9.26 11.81 -7.25
N GLY A 46 9.75 10.70 -6.69
CA GLY A 46 10.08 9.48 -7.43
C GLY A 46 8.86 8.57 -7.54
N LEU A 47 8.61 8.04 -8.73
CA LEU A 47 7.57 7.05 -8.99
C LEU A 47 8.26 5.71 -9.22
N LYS A 48 8.35 4.87 -8.17
CA LYS A 48 9.04 3.59 -8.27
C LYS A 48 8.20 2.57 -9.01
N VAL A 49 8.75 2.07 -10.10
CA VAL A 49 8.10 1.09 -10.98
C VAL A 49 8.99 -0.14 -11.19
N HIS A 50 8.44 -1.15 -11.86
CA HIS A 50 9.15 -2.25 -12.49
C HIS A 50 8.88 -2.19 -14.00
N SER A 51 9.92 -1.93 -14.79
CA SER A 51 9.79 -1.64 -16.22
C SER A 51 9.50 -2.87 -17.11
N GLY A 52 9.41 -4.06 -16.51
CA GLY A 52 9.32 -5.32 -17.24
C GLY A 52 10.70 -5.90 -17.53
N GLU A 53 10.78 -6.92 -18.39
CA GLU A 53 11.99 -7.54 -18.91
C GLU A 53 11.79 -7.87 -20.39
N THR A 54 12.86 -8.03 -21.13
CA THR A 54 12.83 -8.33 -22.58
C THR A 54 11.86 -9.47 -22.93
N GLY A 55 10.93 -9.21 -23.84
CA GLY A 55 9.90 -10.16 -24.25
C GLY A 55 8.73 -10.32 -23.27
N GLY A 56 8.74 -9.63 -22.13
CA GLY A 56 7.65 -9.63 -21.16
C GLY A 56 6.40 -8.93 -21.69
N LYS A 57 5.21 -9.46 -21.33
CA LYS A 57 3.91 -8.95 -21.82
C LYS A 57 2.97 -8.49 -20.72
N TYR A 58 3.21 -8.90 -19.48
CA TYR A 58 2.25 -8.77 -18.39
C TYR A 58 2.64 -7.73 -17.31
N PHE A 59 3.68 -6.94 -17.56
CA PHE A 59 4.09 -5.86 -16.66
C PHE A 59 3.10 -4.67 -16.73
N LEU A 60 3.10 -3.82 -15.69
CA LEU A 60 2.31 -2.59 -15.72
C LEU A 60 2.85 -1.65 -16.79
N THR A 61 1.97 -1.18 -17.67
CA THR A 61 2.37 -0.30 -18.76
C THR A 61 2.56 1.15 -18.28
N PRO A 62 3.46 1.92 -18.89
CA PRO A 62 3.61 3.34 -18.55
C PRO A 62 2.35 4.16 -18.85
N ASP A 63 1.50 3.74 -19.79
CA ASP A 63 0.24 4.42 -20.10
C ASP A 63 -0.78 4.30 -18.94
N LEU A 64 -0.81 3.16 -18.26
CA LEU A 64 -1.62 2.99 -17.05
C LEU A 64 -1.18 3.95 -15.95
N LEU A 65 0.08 4.36 -15.92
CA LEU A 65 0.67 5.21 -14.87
C LEU A 65 0.85 6.67 -15.33
N GLN A 66 0.34 7.04 -16.52
CA GLN A 66 0.57 8.38 -17.07
C GLN A 66 -0.07 9.48 -16.22
N GLU A 67 -1.32 9.33 -15.82
CA GLU A 67 -2.01 10.39 -15.08
C GLU A 67 -1.39 10.64 -13.69
N ILE A 68 -0.89 9.61 -12.99
CA ILE A 68 -0.20 9.83 -11.70
C ILE A 68 1.18 10.48 -11.92
N TYR A 69 1.86 10.18 -13.03
CA TYR A 69 3.09 10.85 -13.44
C TYR A 69 2.85 12.34 -13.64
N ASP A 70 1.83 12.70 -14.42
CA ASP A 70 1.47 14.08 -14.70
C ASP A 70 0.96 14.82 -13.46
N TYR A 71 0.07 14.17 -12.68
CA TYR A 71 -0.52 14.74 -11.47
C TYR A 71 0.52 15.12 -10.42
N THR A 72 1.54 14.29 -10.24
CA THR A 72 2.60 14.52 -9.24
C THR A 72 3.79 15.30 -9.78
N ASN A 73 3.83 15.60 -11.08
CA ASN A 73 5.04 16.07 -11.78
C ASN A 73 6.25 15.19 -11.42
N GLY A 74 6.03 13.87 -11.35
CA GLY A 74 6.97 12.89 -10.87
C GLY A 74 8.01 12.49 -11.89
N THR A 75 8.91 11.62 -11.49
CA THR A 75 9.89 10.98 -12.37
C THR A 75 9.87 9.48 -12.09
N PHE A 76 9.70 8.66 -13.12
CA PHE A 76 9.82 7.21 -12.93
C PHE A 76 11.24 6.85 -12.50
N ILE A 77 11.36 5.93 -11.56
CA ILE A 77 12.64 5.46 -11.03
C ILE A 77 12.72 3.95 -11.04
N GLU A 78 13.85 3.40 -11.42
CA GLU A 78 14.12 1.97 -11.53
C GLU A 78 15.60 1.70 -11.18
N CYS A 79 15.96 0.44 -10.95
CA CYS A 79 17.36 0.00 -10.77
C CYS A 79 17.69 -1.15 -11.72
N ASN A 80 18.97 -1.28 -12.04
CA ASN A 80 19.49 -2.38 -12.84
C ASN A 80 19.20 -3.75 -12.19
N ALA A 81 19.09 -4.80 -13.00
CA ALA A 81 18.89 -6.17 -12.53
C ALA A 81 20.23 -6.83 -12.15
N ALA A 82 20.20 -7.67 -11.12
CA ALA A 82 21.34 -8.49 -10.68
C ALA A 82 21.27 -9.92 -11.25
N TYR A 83 20.90 -10.05 -12.52
CA TYR A 83 20.86 -11.32 -13.28
C TYR A 83 21.05 -11.01 -14.77
N ASN A 84 21.41 -12.02 -15.55
CA ASN A 84 21.53 -11.86 -16.99
C ASN A 84 20.18 -11.62 -17.67
N GLY A 85 20.02 -10.44 -18.28
CA GLY A 85 18.77 -10.00 -18.92
C GLY A 85 18.90 -8.65 -19.60
N GLY A 86 17.77 -8.07 -20.00
CA GLY A 86 17.70 -6.77 -20.69
C GLY A 86 17.99 -5.59 -19.78
N ARG A 87 18.13 -5.78 -18.47
CA ARG A 87 18.34 -4.73 -17.48
C ARG A 87 19.62 -4.89 -16.64
N ASN A 88 20.53 -5.78 -17.05
CA ASN A 88 21.75 -6.04 -16.27
C ASN A 88 22.89 -5.03 -16.52
N THR A 89 22.79 -4.19 -17.53
CA THR A 89 23.64 -3.02 -17.71
C THR A 89 22.78 -1.79 -17.95
N THR A 90 23.30 -0.64 -17.61
CA THR A 90 22.60 0.64 -17.77
C THR A 90 22.23 0.91 -19.25
N GLU A 91 23.10 0.57 -20.19
CA GLU A 91 22.86 0.75 -21.62
C GLU A 91 21.67 -0.10 -22.08
N ARG A 92 21.69 -1.40 -21.80
CA ARG A 92 20.58 -2.32 -22.14
C ARG A 92 19.27 -1.92 -21.45
N HIS A 93 19.37 -1.51 -20.19
CA HIS A 93 18.19 -1.05 -19.45
C HIS A 93 17.60 0.22 -20.08
N LYS A 94 18.42 1.18 -20.51
CA LYS A 94 17.98 2.38 -21.25
C LYS A 94 17.29 2.02 -22.58
N GLU A 95 17.77 1.01 -23.29
CA GLU A 95 17.11 0.49 -24.50
C GLU A 95 15.74 -0.10 -24.16
N LEU A 96 15.66 -1.02 -23.18
CA LEU A 96 14.41 -1.62 -22.74
C LEU A 96 13.39 -0.56 -22.28
N LEU A 97 13.83 0.47 -21.54
CA LEU A 97 12.95 1.56 -21.10
C LEU A 97 12.33 2.31 -22.30
N LYS A 98 13.09 2.47 -23.42
CA LYS A 98 12.55 3.05 -24.66
C LYS A 98 11.58 2.09 -25.34
N ASP A 99 11.94 0.82 -25.47
CA ASP A 99 11.13 -0.22 -26.14
C ASP A 99 9.79 -0.43 -25.43
N HIS A 100 9.79 -0.38 -24.09
CA HIS A 100 8.58 -0.53 -23.28
C HIS A 100 7.83 0.79 -23.03
N GLY A 101 8.29 1.91 -23.62
CA GLY A 101 7.62 3.22 -23.54
C GLY A 101 7.82 3.99 -22.24
N TRP A 102 8.70 3.54 -21.35
CA TRP A 102 9.02 4.22 -20.07
C TRP A 102 9.87 5.47 -20.25
N TYR A 103 10.53 5.61 -21.39
CA TYR A 103 11.38 6.75 -21.71
C TYR A 103 11.08 7.24 -23.13
N ASN A 104 10.56 8.46 -23.24
CA ASN A 104 10.27 9.14 -24.50
C ASN A 104 10.27 10.67 -24.29
N LYS A 105 9.74 11.44 -25.26
CA LYS A 105 9.71 12.92 -25.18
C LYS A 105 8.88 13.46 -24.01
N SER A 106 7.85 12.71 -23.56
CA SER A 106 6.91 13.10 -22.50
C SER A 106 7.14 12.39 -21.16
N ARG A 107 8.01 11.36 -21.13
CA ARG A 107 8.27 10.55 -19.93
C ARG A 107 9.77 10.42 -19.69
N ARG A 108 10.16 10.56 -18.44
CA ARG A 108 11.56 10.37 -17.99
C ARG A 108 11.61 9.26 -16.96
N THR A 109 12.55 8.35 -17.14
CA THR A 109 12.92 7.33 -16.15
C THR A 109 14.38 7.48 -15.78
N VAL A 110 14.67 7.48 -14.49
CA VAL A 110 16.02 7.49 -13.94
C VAL A 110 16.37 6.08 -13.49
N ILE A 111 17.48 5.55 -13.94
CA ILE A 111 18.09 4.33 -13.41
C ILE A 111 18.95 4.77 -12.23
N MET A 112 18.50 4.44 -11.00
CA MET A 112 19.08 4.99 -9.77
C MET A 112 20.51 4.53 -9.51
N ASP A 113 20.90 3.36 -10.02
CA ASP A 113 22.24 2.77 -9.95
C ASP A 113 22.92 2.74 -11.32
N GLU A 114 22.75 3.81 -12.13
CA GLU A 114 23.37 3.85 -13.46
C GLU A 114 24.90 3.88 -13.40
N ASN A 115 25.46 4.34 -12.28
CA ASN A 115 26.89 4.29 -12.00
C ASN A 115 27.14 3.41 -10.77
N SER A 116 27.40 2.13 -10.98
CA SER A 116 27.58 1.13 -9.93
C SER A 116 28.75 1.39 -8.96
N THR A 117 29.58 2.40 -9.21
CA THR A 117 30.69 2.78 -8.31
C THR A 117 30.29 3.83 -7.26
N CYS A 118 29.09 4.37 -7.34
CA CYS A 118 28.59 5.47 -6.49
C CYS A 118 27.39 5.06 -5.62
N ASP A 119 27.20 3.77 -5.38
CA ASP A 119 26.10 3.25 -4.53
C ASP A 119 26.08 3.89 -3.13
N LYS A 120 24.87 4.03 -2.57
CA LYS A 120 24.63 4.56 -1.23
C LYS A 120 24.29 3.42 -0.26
N TYR A 121 24.71 3.61 0.98
CA TYR A 121 24.51 2.67 2.06
C TYR A 121 23.50 3.24 3.04
N LEU A 122 22.35 2.58 3.17
CA LEU A 122 21.33 2.93 4.14
C LEU A 122 21.44 1.98 5.34
N THR A 123 21.76 2.52 6.51
CA THR A 123 21.83 1.75 7.76
C THR A 123 20.45 1.24 8.15
N ILE A 124 20.40 0.03 8.68
CA ILE A 124 19.19 -0.63 9.16
C ILE A 124 19.24 -0.72 10.68
N ASP A 125 18.27 -0.11 11.35
CA ASP A 125 18.16 -0.18 12.80
C ASP A 125 17.65 -1.55 13.24
N ASN A 126 18.35 -2.18 14.22
CA ASN A 126 18.00 -3.49 14.75
C ASN A 126 17.81 -4.58 13.67
N PRO A 127 18.81 -4.83 12.83
CA PRO A 127 18.69 -5.73 11.69
C PRO A 127 18.43 -7.18 12.14
N ILE A 128 17.67 -7.92 11.30
CA ILE A 128 17.44 -9.34 11.49
C ILE A 128 18.52 -10.15 10.76
N ILE A 129 18.86 -9.75 9.55
CA ILE A 129 19.79 -10.45 8.65
C ILE A 129 20.90 -9.52 8.15
N ILE A 130 20.53 -8.34 7.57
CA ILE A 130 21.48 -7.42 6.96
C ILE A 130 21.45 -6.06 7.67
N SER A 131 22.61 -5.54 8.05
CA SER A 131 22.73 -4.29 8.83
C SER A 131 22.70 -3.02 7.96
N GLU A 132 22.78 -3.18 6.64
CA GLU A 132 22.74 -2.09 5.70
C GLU A 132 22.17 -2.53 4.34
N ASN A 133 21.46 -1.63 3.67
CA ASN A 133 20.97 -1.81 2.31
C ASN A 133 21.81 -0.95 1.36
N ILE A 134 22.19 -1.51 0.21
CA ILE A 134 22.96 -0.82 -0.82
C ILE A 134 22.00 -0.40 -1.93
N VAL A 135 21.81 0.90 -2.10
CA VAL A 135 20.87 1.48 -3.07
C VAL A 135 21.60 2.33 -4.09
N GLY A 136 20.98 2.59 -5.23
CA GLY A 136 21.57 3.44 -6.26
C GLY A 136 21.72 4.89 -5.78
N GLU A 137 22.80 5.57 -6.21
CA GLU A 137 23.15 6.93 -5.81
C GLU A 137 22.04 7.96 -6.03
N HIS A 138 21.27 7.80 -7.11
CA HIS A 138 20.18 8.71 -7.48
C HIS A 138 18.96 8.67 -6.56
N ILE A 139 18.97 7.85 -5.51
CA ILE A 139 17.94 7.96 -4.45
C ILE A 139 17.97 9.35 -3.80
N GLU A 140 19.15 9.99 -3.75
CA GLU A 140 19.35 11.32 -3.18
C GLU A 140 18.71 12.45 -3.99
N ASP A 141 18.37 12.19 -5.25
CA ASP A 141 17.69 13.15 -6.12
C ASP A 141 16.21 13.35 -5.75
N PHE A 142 15.65 12.49 -4.89
CA PHE A 142 14.23 12.46 -4.56
C PHE A 142 14.00 12.68 -3.08
N ASN A 143 13.01 13.54 -2.78
CA ASN A 143 12.60 13.80 -1.40
C ASN A 143 11.48 12.87 -0.96
N SER A 144 10.60 12.49 -1.87
CA SER A 144 9.42 11.66 -1.61
C SER A 144 9.23 10.62 -2.69
N CYS A 145 8.40 9.60 -2.40
CA CYS A 145 8.20 8.51 -3.34
C CYS A 145 6.75 8.01 -3.33
N ILE A 146 6.27 7.60 -4.51
CA ILE A 146 5.11 6.71 -4.66
C ILE A 146 5.63 5.38 -5.20
N VAL A 147 5.42 4.31 -4.45
CA VAL A 147 5.78 2.95 -4.85
C VAL A 147 4.60 2.36 -5.60
N LEU A 148 4.74 2.19 -6.92
CA LEU A 148 3.74 1.67 -7.84
C LEU A 148 4.06 0.20 -8.12
N SER A 149 3.43 -0.70 -7.39
CA SER A 149 3.78 -2.11 -7.46
C SER A 149 2.76 -2.90 -8.28
N HIS A 150 3.27 -3.78 -9.11
CA HIS A 150 2.50 -4.86 -9.71
C HIS A 150 2.44 -6.02 -8.71
N PHE A 151 1.26 -6.30 -8.15
CA PHE A 151 1.09 -7.42 -7.21
C PHE A 151 0.95 -8.73 -7.96
N LYS A 152 1.81 -9.71 -7.68
CA LYS A 152 1.90 -11.00 -8.37
C LYS A 152 2.78 -12.01 -7.65
N GLY A 153 2.88 -13.22 -8.16
CA GLY A 153 3.83 -14.23 -7.70
C GLY A 153 5.30 -13.84 -7.92
N HIS A 154 6.18 -14.50 -7.19
CA HIS A 154 7.63 -14.35 -7.33
C HIS A 154 8.36 -15.63 -6.94
N LYS A 155 9.18 -16.16 -7.85
CA LYS A 155 9.80 -17.50 -7.74
C LYS A 155 10.81 -17.69 -6.60
N LEU A 156 11.28 -16.63 -5.96
CA LEU A 156 12.20 -16.71 -4.80
C LEU A 156 11.56 -16.21 -3.51
N GLY A 157 10.67 -15.21 -3.57
CA GLY A 157 10.05 -14.60 -2.39
C GLY A 157 8.56 -14.88 -2.24
N GLY A 158 8.01 -15.83 -3.02
CA GLY A 158 6.58 -16.19 -2.97
C GLY A 158 5.69 -15.21 -3.72
N PHE A 159 5.70 -13.94 -3.36
CA PHE A 159 4.97 -12.86 -4.02
C PHE A 159 5.79 -11.57 -4.14
N GLY A 160 5.30 -10.64 -4.93
CA GLY A 160 5.83 -9.28 -5.07
C GLY A 160 4.73 -8.24 -4.89
N GLY A 161 4.98 -7.24 -4.05
CA GLY A 161 4.12 -6.11 -3.75
C GLY A 161 4.96 -4.92 -3.31
N ALA A 162 4.39 -4.06 -2.46
CA ALA A 162 5.04 -2.85 -1.95
C ALA A 162 6.37 -3.14 -1.23
N LEU A 163 6.41 -4.13 -0.34
CA LEU A 163 7.61 -4.49 0.41
C LEU A 163 8.74 -5.00 -0.49
N LYS A 164 8.42 -5.84 -1.48
CA LYS A 164 9.42 -6.27 -2.46
C LYS A 164 9.94 -5.11 -3.28
N GLN A 165 9.09 -4.18 -3.66
CA GLN A 165 9.48 -3.00 -4.41
C GLN A 165 10.35 -2.07 -3.55
N LEU A 166 10.08 -1.91 -2.26
CA LEU A 166 10.93 -1.19 -1.31
C LEU A 166 12.29 -1.84 -1.13
N SER A 167 12.36 -3.16 -1.06
CA SER A 167 13.62 -3.88 -0.86
C SER A 167 14.38 -4.05 -2.19
N ILE A 168 14.02 -5.07 -2.96
CA ILE A 168 14.71 -5.42 -4.21
C ILE A 168 14.59 -4.31 -5.27
N GLY A 169 13.45 -3.59 -5.32
CA GLY A 169 13.22 -2.56 -6.32
C GLY A 169 14.15 -1.35 -6.19
N PHE A 170 14.49 -0.94 -4.97
CA PHE A 170 15.39 0.18 -4.69
C PHE A 170 16.88 -0.21 -4.60
N ALA A 171 17.15 -1.49 -4.30
CA ALA A 171 18.52 -1.94 -4.18
C ALA A 171 19.27 -1.82 -5.53
N SER A 172 20.53 -1.38 -5.50
CA SER A 172 21.45 -1.48 -6.63
C SER A 172 21.76 -2.95 -6.97
N GLN A 173 22.50 -3.23 -8.02
CA GLN A 173 22.93 -4.60 -8.33
C GLN A 173 23.64 -5.27 -7.15
N ALA A 174 24.55 -4.54 -6.51
CA ALA A 174 25.24 -5.03 -5.29
C ALA A 174 24.26 -5.26 -4.14
N GLY A 175 23.33 -4.34 -3.93
CA GLY A 175 22.28 -4.46 -2.90
C GLY A 175 21.33 -5.60 -3.15
N LYS A 176 20.87 -5.80 -4.40
CA LYS A 176 20.04 -6.96 -4.77
C LYS A 176 20.76 -8.26 -4.43
N THR A 177 22.04 -8.36 -4.79
CA THR A 177 22.85 -9.54 -4.50
C THR A 177 22.98 -9.77 -3.00
N ARG A 178 23.29 -8.71 -2.24
CA ARG A 178 23.36 -8.77 -0.78
C ARG A 178 22.07 -9.27 -0.14
N ILE A 179 20.91 -8.80 -0.60
CA ILE A 179 19.61 -9.25 -0.08
C ILE A 179 19.36 -10.72 -0.44
N HIS A 180 19.57 -11.12 -1.70
CA HIS A 180 19.34 -12.50 -2.15
C HIS A 180 20.26 -13.53 -1.47
N THR A 181 21.45 -13.10 -1.06
CA THR A 181 22.46 -13.95 -0.41
C THR A 181 22.49 -13.79 1.13
N ALA A 182 21.48 -13.08 1.69
CA ALA A 182 21.40 -12.78 3.12
C ALA A 182 22.70 -12.18 3.69
N GLY A 183 23.29 -11.25 2.95
CA GLY A 183 24.48 -10.53 3.38
C GLY A 183 25.83 -11.14 2.98
N ASN A 184 25.85 -12.32 2.36
CA ASN A 184 27.10 -13.04 2.08
C ASN A 184 28.01 -12.34 1.07
N ILE A 185 27.46 -11.92 -0.07
CA ILE A 185 28.26 -11.31 -1.16
C ILE A 185 27.53 -10.13 -1.79
N THR A 186 28.24 -9.38 -2.63
CA THR A 186 27.74 -8.24 -3.41
C THR A 186 27.96 -8.40 -4.91
N GLU A 187 28.76 -9.38 -5.34
CA GLU A 187 29.07 -9.67 -6.74
C GLU A 187 27.93 -10.47 -7.39
N TRP A 188 27.11 -9.80 -8.17
CA TRP A 188 25.89 -10.40 -8.75
C TRP A 188 26.18 -11.60 -9.68
N GLN A 189 27.35 -11.63 -10.33
CA GLN A 189 27.75 -12.75 -11.22
C GLN A 189 27.91 -14.07 -10.49
N LYS A 190 28.07 -14.03 -9.17
CA LYS A 190 28.20 -15.20 -8.28
C LYS A 190 26.95 -15.46 -7.45
N MET A 191 25.91 -14.66 -7.62
CA MET A 191 24.73 -14.67 -6.74
C MET A 191 24.07 -16.06 -6.64
N ASP A 192 23.96 -16.78 -7.75
CA ASP A 192 23.30 -18.09 -7.80
C ASP A 192 24.01 -19.15 -6.95
N ASP A 193 25.32 -19.03 -6.75
CA ASP A 193 26.11 -19.95 -5.92
C ASP A 193 25.90 -19.71 -4.40
N PHE A 194 25.34 -18.56 -4.02
CA PHE A 194 25.22 -18.11 -2.65
C PHE A 194 23.79 -17.75 -2.24
N LEU A 195 22.78 -18.15 -3.03
CA LEU A 195 21.38 -17.86 -2.69
C LEU A 195 21.03 -18.33 -1.29
N ALA A 196 20.45 -17.42 -0.51
CA ALA A 196 19.95 -17.75 0.82
C ALA A 196 18.71 -18.65 0.73
N ASN A 197 18.45 -19.39 1.83
CA ASN A 197 17.15 -20.05 1.95
C ASN A 197 16.01 -19.00 1.97
N ALA A 198 14.82 -19.43 1.64
CA ALA A 198 13.66 -18.56 1.48
C ALA A 198 13.35 -17.71 2.74
N LEU A 199 13.54 -18.27 3.94
CA LEU A 199 13.29 -17.57 5.20
C LEU A 199 14.26 -16.41 5.42
N ASN A 200 15.56 -16.65 5.21
CA ASN A 200 16.60 -15.62 5.37
C ASN A 200 16.48 -14.55 4.27
N PHE A 201 16.16 -14.95 3.03
CA PHE A 201 15.92 -14.01 1.94
C PHE A 201 14.75 -13.07 2.22
N THR A 202 13.60 -13.62 2.64
CA THR A 202 12.41 -12.81 2.94
C THR A 202 12.61 -11.93 4.19
N ALA A 203 13.42 -12.38 5.16
CA ALA A 203 13.81 -11.56 6.30
C ALA A 203 14.75 -10.40 5.87
N ALA A 204 15.74 -10.68 5.03
CA ALA A 204 16.63 -9.64 4.48
C ALA A 204 15.87 -8.62 3.62
N MET A 205 14.80 -9.04 2.91
CA MET A 205 13.92 -8.09 2.23
C MET A 205 13.20 -7.18 3.23
N GLY A 206 12.75 -7.68 4.38
CA GLY A 206 12.15 -6.86 5.43
C GLY A 206 13.11 -5.81 5.98
N ASP A 207 14.36 -6.22 6.27
CA ASP A 207 15.43 -5.31 6.67
C ASP A 207 15.64 -4.20 5.63
N ALA A 208 15.86 -4.56 4.36
CA ALA A 208 16.10 -3.61 3.29
C ALA A 208 14.91 -2.65 3.06
N ALA A 209 13.67 -3.16 3.11
CA ALA A 209 12.47 -2.35 2.97
C ALA A 209 12.39 -1.26 4.05
N SER A 210 12.76 -1.59 5.30
CA SER A 210 12.72 -0.66 6.42
C SER A 210 13.62 0.56 6.20
N SER A 211 14.80 0.37 5.64
CA SER A 211 15.76 1.44 5.38
C SER A 211 15.25 2.45 4.34
N VAL A 212 14.65 1.96 3.26
CA VAL A 212 14.07 2.81 2.20
C VAL A 212 12.80 3.52 2.67
N PHE A 213 11.93 2.81 3.42
CA PHE A 213 10.77 3.42 4.04
C PHE A 213 11.17 4.60 4.93
N LYS A 214 12.12 4.38 5.85
CA LYS A 214 12.65 5.41 6.75
C LYS A 214 13.22 6.58 5.96
N TYR A 215 14.02 6.29 4.93
CA TYR A 215 14.66 7.30 4.09
C TYR A 215 13.65 8.33 3.54
N PHE A 216 12.57 7.89 2.92
CA PHE A 216 11.57 8.79 2.32
C PHE A 216 10.60 9.36 3.35
N ASN A 217 10.17 8.56 4.34
CA ASN A 217 9.23 8.99 5.36
C ASN A 217 9.75 10.18 6.19
N GLU A 218 11.05 10.20 6.46
CA GLU A 218 11.70 11.30 7.20
C GLU A 218 11.97 12.55 6.34
N ARG A 219 11.96 12.44 5.02
CA ARG A 219 12.27 13.55 4.09
C ARG A 219 11.04 14.23 3.53
N GLY A 220 10.29 13.53 2.72
CA GLY A 220 9.20 14.15 1.98
C GLY A 220 7.90 13.35 1.98
N GLY A 221 7.96 12.13 2.49
CA GLY A 221 6.84 11.21 2.56
C GLY A 221 6.91 10.08 1.54
N ILE A 222 6.13 9.04 1.80
CA ILE A 222 6.04 7.87 0.94
C ILE A 222 4.60 7.37 0.87
N ALA A 223 4.19 6.86 -0.28
CA ALA A 223 2.90 6.23 -0.51
C ALA A 223 3.05 4.94 -1.30
N PHE A 224 2.06 4.06 -1.19
CA PHE A 224 2.06 2.76 -1.84
C PHE A 224 0.78 2.57 -2.63
N ILE A 225 0.91 2.08 -3.86
CA ILE A 225 -0.18 1.68 -4.73
C ILE A 225 0.17 0.31 -5.29
N ASN A 226 -0.63 -0.70 -4.97
CA ASN A 226 -0.53 -2.03 -5.55
C ASN A 226 -1.60 -2.22 -6.61
N VAL A 227 -1.20 -2.58 -7.82
CA VAL A 227 -2.10 -2.94 -8.92
C VAL A 227 -2.18 -4.45 -9.02
N MET A 228 -3.38 -4.99 -8.81
CA MET A 228 -3.69 -6.41 -8.87
C MET A 228 -4.31 -6.74 -10.23
N ALA A 229 -3.51 -6.61 -11.29
CA ALA A 229 -3.84 -6.96 -12.67
C ALA A 229 -2.81 -7.93 -13.22
N ASN A 230 -3.18 -8.74 -14.19
CA ASN A 230 -2.28 -9.73 -14.79
C ASN A 230 -1.58 -10.64 -13.74
N ILE A 231 -2.31 -11.07 -12.73
CA ILE A 231 -1.74 -11.80 -11.59
C ILE A 231 -1.31 -13.20 -12.02
N SER A 232 -0.01 -13.44 -12.02
CA SER A 232 0.62 -14.71 -12.36
C SER A 232 1.55 -15.23 -11.28
N LEU A 233 1.99 -16.48 -11.38
CA LEU A 233 3.03 -17.06 -10.50
C LEU A 233 4.41 -16.45 -10.75
N TYR A 234 4.62 -15.84 -11.90
CA TYR A 234 5.89 -15.31 -12.36
C TYR A 234 5.97 -13.79 -12.11
N CYS A 235 7.17 -13.31 -11.85
CA CYS A 235 7.37 -11.87 -11.79
C CYS A 235 7.66 -11.30 -13.18
N ASP A 236 7.53 -9.98 -13.33
CA ASP A 236 7.84 -9.28 -14.59
C ASP A 236 9.30 -9.48 -15.04
N CYS A 237 10.16 -9.94 -14.15
CA CYS A 237 11.55 -10.29 -14.46
C CYS A 237 11.70 -11.62 -15.22
N ALA A 238 10.63 -12.38 -15.40
CA ALA A 238 10.65 -13.59 -16.22
C ALA A 238 10.67 -13.28 -17.73
N GLY A 239 10.37 -12.04 -18.13
CA GLY A 239 10.42 -11.64 -19.53
C GLY A 239 9.52 -12.50 -20.41
N GLY A 240 10.09 -12.97 -21.53
CA GLY A 240 9.38 -13.87 -22.48
C GLY A 240 8.99 -15.24 -21.91
N ASP A 241 9.58 -15.67 -20.81
CA ASP A 241 9.26 -16.94 -20.12
C ASP A 241 8.04 -16.82 -19.20
N ALA A 242 7.52 -15.60 -18.96
CA ALA A 242 6.33 -15.38 -18.16
C ALA A 242 5.12 -16.03 -18.81
N LYS A 243 4.48 -16.95 -18.07
CA LYS A 243 3.24 -17.59 -18.50
C LYS A 243 2.05 -16.66 -18.30
N GLU A 244 0.98 -16.96 -19.05
CA GLU A 244 -0.27 -16.23 -18.97
C GLU A 244 -0.81 -16.18 -17.52
N PRO A 245 -1.31 -15.01 -17.09
CA PRO A 245 -2.00 -14.86 -15.82
C PRO A 245 -3.18 -15.81 -15.70
N ARG A 246 -3.38 -16.40 -14.54
CA ARG A 246 -4.45 -17.40 -14.28
C ARG A 246 -5.40 -16.94 -13.16
N ILE A 247 -5.16 -15.76 -12.62
CA ILE A 247 -6.00 -15.12 -11.60
C ILE A 247 -6.55 -13.85 -12.22
N HIS A 248 -7.86 -13.62 -12.06
CA HIS A 248 -8.53 -12.43 -12.57
C HIS A 248 -7.96 -11.15 -11.97
N ASP A 249 -8.09 -10.08 -12.73
CA ASP A 249 -7.76 -8.74 -12.25
C ASP A 249 -8.67 -8.38 -11.08
N MET A 250 -8.08 -7.89 -9.97
CA MET A 250 -8.81 -7.62 -8.75
C MET A 250 -9.00 -6.14 -8.47
N GLY A 251 -8.14 -5.28 -9.03
CA GLY A 251 -8.26 -3.83 -8.81
C GLY A 251 -6.98 -3.16 -8.35
N VAL A 252 -7.13 -2.00 -7.74
CA VAL A 252 -6.05 -1.15 -7.25
C VAL A 252 -6.24 -0.89 -5.77
N LEU A 253 -5.17 -1.06 -4.99
CA LEU A 253 -5.13 -0.71 -3.58
C LEU A 253 -4.17 0.45 -3.34
N ALA A 254 -4.44 1.29 -2.33
CA ALA A 254 -3.54 2.36 -1.90
C ALA A 254 -3.48 2.47 -0.38
N SER A 255 -2.30 2.70 0.16
CA SER A 255 -2.06 2.93 1.59
C SER A 255 -0.79 3.76 1.82
N THR A 256 -0.63 4.30 3.01
CA THR A 256 0.64 4.84 3.52
C THR A 256 1.44 3.79 4.30
N ASP A 257 0.90 2.60 4.48
CA ASP A 257 1.50 1.48 5.20
C ASP A 257 1.81 0.34 4.21
N PRO A 258 3.10 0.00 3.99
CA PRO A 258 3.51 -1.01 3.02
C PRO A 258 3.15 -2.44 3.43
N ILE A 259 3.02 -2.70 4.74
CA ILE A 259 2.66 -4.01 5.27
C ILE A 259 1.17 -4.23 5.15
N ALA A 260 0.38 -3.24 5.54
CA ALA A 260 -1.08 -3.26 5.45
C ALA A 260 -1.57 -3.49 4.01
N ILE A 261 -0.98 -2.79 3.03
CA ILE A 261 -1.37 -2.93 1.64
C ILE A 261 -1.02 -4.30 1.06
N ASP A 262 0.17 -4.83 1.35
CA ASP A 262 0.56 -6.17 0.91
C ASP A 262 -0.27 -7.25 1.60
N ARG A 263 -0.58 -7.08 2.89
CA ARG A 263 -1.48 -7.97 3.63
C ARG A 263 -2.89 -7.96 3.04
N ALA A 264 -3.43 -6.80 2.71
CA ALA A 264 -4.75 -6.68 2.08
C ALA A 264 -4.81 -7.40 0.73
N CYS A 265 -3.78 -7.24 -0.12
CA CYS A 265 -3.67 -7.96 -1.38
C CYS A 265 -3.66 -9.49 -1.16
N LEU A 266 -2.88 -9.98 -0.19
CA LEU A 266 -2.85 -11.42 0.14
C LEU A 266 -4.21 -11.92 0.63
N ASP A 267 -4.90 -11.18 1.48
CA ASP A 267 -6.22 -11.56 1.97
C ASP A 267 -7.26 -11.59 0.86
N MET A 268 -7.13 -10.73 -0.16
CA MET A 268 -7.97 -10.78 -1.35
C MET A 268 -7.68 -12.06 -2.16
N ILE A 269 -6.41 -12.42 -2.37
CA ILE A 269 -6.02 -13.67 -3.04
C ILE A 269 -6.58 -14.88 -2.28
N ILE A 270 -6.45 -14.92 -0.94
CA ILE A 270 -6.92 -16.04 -0.10
C ILE A 270 -8.44 -16.23 -0.21
N LYS A 271 -9.19 -15.14 -0.37
CA LYS A 271 -10.66 -15.16 -0.48
C LYS A 271 -11.15 -15.45 -1.91
N HIS A 272 -10.27 -15.35 -2.90
CA HIS A 272 -10.60 -15.49 -4.30
C HIS A 272 -10.37 -16.93 -4.78
N VAL A 273 -11.26 -17.43 -5.64
CA VAL A 273 -11.19 -18.80 -6.15
C VAL A 273 -11.04 -18.80 -7.67
N ASP A 274 -9.79 -18.87 -8.11
CA ASP A 274 -9.40 -19.01 -9.52
C ASP A 274 -8.48 -20.21 -9.70
N LYS A 275 -8.30 -20.65 -10.94
CA LYS A 275 -7.41 -21.78 -11.27
C LYS A 275 -5.94 -21.56 -10.89
N GLY A 276 -5.51 -20.32 -10.72
CA GLY A 276 -4.14 -19.95 -10.33
C GLY A 276 -3.97 -19.65 -8.85
N THR A 277 -5.07 -19.53 -8.10
CA THR A 277 -5.03 -19.12 -6.69
C THR A 277 -4.29 -20.12 -5.82
N ASP A 278 -4.65 -21.40 -5.91
CA ASP A 278 -4.03 -22.45 -5.10
C ASP A 278 -2.54 -22.58 -5.41
N ASP A 279 -2.15 -22.53 -6.69
CA ASP A 279 -0.76 -22.57 -7.13
C ASP A 279 0.05 -21.39 -6.53
N LEU A 280 -0.54 -20.18 -6.51
CA LEU A 280 0.11 -18.99 -5.93
C LEU A 280 0.23 -19.09 -4.41
N LEU A 281 -0.81 -19.52 -3.72
CA LEU A 281 -0.79 -19.71 -2.27
C LEU A 281 0.20 -20.80 -1.85
N GLU A 282 0.27 -21.90 -2.60
CA GLU A 282 1.27 -22.94 -2.36
C GLU A 282 2.69 -22.39 -2.58
N GLN A 283 2.94 -21.64 -3.65
CA GLN A 283 4.23 -20.98 -3.90
C GLN A 283 4.61 -20.04 -2.74
N ILE A 284 3.67 -19.19 -2.28
CA ILE A 284 3.89 -18.27 -1.17
C ILE A 284 4.26 -19.04 0.11
N LYS A 285 3.55 -20.14 0.40
CA LYS A 285 3.84 -21.00 1.55
C LYS A 285 5.21 -21.66 1.46
N ASN A 286 5.52 -22.30 0.33
CA ASN A 286 6.76 -23.05 0.12
C ASN A 286 8.01 -22.15 0.16
N LEU A 287 7.85 -20.88 -0.22
CA LEU A 287 8.92 -19.87 -0.24
C LEU A 287 8.89 -18.95 1.00
N SER A 288 8.13 -19.31 2.04
CA SER A 288 8.02 -18.49 3.25
C SER A 288 7.67 -17.01 2.93
N GLY A 289 6.87 -16.80 1.88
CA GLY A 289 6.64 -15.46 1.32
C GLY A 289 6.05 -14.47 2.31
N THR A 290 5.17 -14.91 3.22
CA THR A 290 4.57 -14.04 4.24
C THR A 290 5.58 -13.58 5.31
N ASN A 291 6.76 -14.22 5.42
CA ASN A 291 7.76 -13.82 6.40
C ASN A 291 8.30 -12.39 6.20
N ILE A 292 8.23 -11.85 4.96
CA ILE A 292 8.57 -10.45 4.71
C ILE A 292 7.68 -9.48 5.51
N LEU A 293 6.38 -9.80 5.68
CA LEU A 293 5.45 -8.98 6.48
C LEU A 293 5.87 -8.94 7.94
N PHE A 294 6.16 -10.11 8.53
CA PHE A 294 6.60 -10.21 9.93
C PHE A 294 7.96 -9.54 10.15
N SER A 295 8.88 -9.68 9.19
CA SER A 295 10.20 -9.06 9.28
C SER A 295 10.10 -7.54 9.19
N ALA A 296 9.30 -7.00 8.27
CA ALA A 296 9.06 -5.57 8.14
C ALA A 296 8.32 -4.99 9.37
N GLU A 297 7.38 -5.74 9.96
CA GLU A 297 6.64 -5.31 11.15
C GLU A 297 7.56 -5.16 12.38
N LYS A 298 8.61 -5.98 12.52
CA LYS A 298 9.63 -5.82 13.56
C LYS A 298 10.40 -4.50 13.47
N HIS A 299 10.47 -3.90 12.29
CA HIS A 299 11.07 -2.59 12.07
C HIS A 299 10.11 -1.41 12.29
N ASN A 300 8.85 -1.67 12.69
CA ASN A 300 7.81 -0.67 12.94
C ASN A 300 7.53 0.24 11.72
N ILE A 301 7.61 -0.30 10.50
CA ILE A 301 7.29 0.44 9.27
C ILE A 301 5.83 0.29 8.83
N GLY A 302 5.03 -0.41 9.61
CA GLY A 302 3.60 -0.65 9.40
C GLY A 302 3.09 -1.82 10.22
N SER A 303 1.87 -2.28 9.93
CA SER A 303 1.23 -3.42 10.60
C SER A 303 0.39 -4.24 9.64
N GLN A 304 0.25 -5.53 9.93
CA GLN A 304 -0.65 -6.43 9.21
C GLN A 304 -2.13 -6.19 9.53
N GLU A 305 -2.42 -5.39 10.57
CA GLU A 305 -3.79 -4.98 10.88
C GLU A 305 -4.20 -3.74 10.07
N TYR A 306 -5.32 -3.82 9.36
CA TYR A 306 -5.79 -2.75 8.50
C TYR A 306 -7.32 -2.66 8.46
N ASN A 307 -7.82 -1.51 7.98
CA ASN A 307 -9.20 -1.31 7.57
C ASN A 307 -9.24 -1.27 6.04
N LEU A 308 -9.96 -2.18 5.40
CA LEU A 308 -10.20 -2.11 3.96
C LEU A 308 -11.38 -1.18 3.68
N ILE A 309 -11.16 -0.16 2.86
CA ILE A 309 -12.17 0.83 2.47
C ILE A 309 -12.41 0.71 0.97
N ASP A 310 -13.55 0.15 0.60
CA ASP A 310 -14.00 0.07 -0.80
C ASP A 310 -14.49 1.45 -1.24
N VAL A 311 -13.77 2.10 -2.18
CA VAL A 311 -14.12 3.45 -2.66
C VAL A 311 -15.15 3.44 -3.77
N ASP A 312 -15.57 2.26 -4.24
CA ASP A 312 -16.62 2.10 -5.23
C ASP A 312 -18.00 1.96 -4.54
N GLU A 313 -18.01 1.63 -3.25
CA GLU A 313 -19.22 1.67 -2.46
C GLU A 313 -19.54 3.10 -2.01
N PRO A 314 -20.82 3.51 -2.04
CA PRO A 314 -21.19 4.82 -1.55
C PRO A 314 -20.83 4.97 -0.06
N GLU A 315 -20.28 6.12 0.31
CA GLU A 315 -19.93 6.44 1.70
C GLU A 315 -21.22 6.51 2.57
N TYR A 316 -21.64 5.36 3.11
CA TYR A 316 -22.77 5.29 4.05
C TYR A 316 -22.38 5.59 5.50
N GLU A 317 -21.10 5.92 5.80
CA GLU A 317 -20.63 6.17 7.18
C GLU A 317 -21.43 7.24 7.92
N HIS A 318 -22.00 8.23 7.22
CA HIS A 318 -22.84 9.26 7.84
C HIS A 318 -24.32 8.93 7.83
N LEU A 319 -24.79 7.97 7.02
CA LEU A 319 -26.21 7.66 6.91
C LEU A 319 -26.75 7.06 8.21
N GLY A 320 -26.01 6.14 8.83
CA GLY A 320 -26.37 5.57 10.12
C GLY A 320 -26.42 6.61 11.24
N LEU A 321 -25.43 7.54 11.26
CA LEU A 321 -25.41 8.63 12.23
C LEU A 321 -26.52 9.65 11.96
N ILE A 322 -26.79 9.99 10.70
CA ILE A 322 -27.90 10.88 10.31
C ILE A 322 -29.24 10.26 10.70
N ILE A 323 -29.44 8.99 10.41
CA ILE A 323 -30.67 8.26 10.80
C ILE A 323 -30.81 8.25 12.32
N PHE A 324 -29.74 7.94 13.07
CA PHE A 324 -29.76 7.92 14.55
C PHE A 324 -30.08 9.29 15.13
N ILE A 325 -29.43 10.36 14.64
CA ILE A 325 -29.71 11.75 15.05
C ILE A 325 -31.15 12.12 14.70
N SER A 326 -31.64 11.76 13.51
CA SER A 326 -33.02 12.03 13.07
C SER A 326 -34.04 11.33 13.98
N ILE A 327 -33.78 10.10 14.40
CA ILE A 327 -34.64 9.37 15.36
C ILE A 327 -34.67 10.09 16.72
N ILE A 328 -33.51 10.56 17.21
CA ILE A 328 -33.45 11.30 18.48
C ILE A 328 -34.28 12.59 18.39
N PHE A 329 -34.11 13.38 17.34
CA PHE A 329 -34.91 14.60 17.15
C PHE A 329 -36.40 14.31 17.04
N PHE A 330 -36.80 13.23 16.35
CA PHE A 330 -38.18 12.81 16.26
C PHE A 330 -38.78 12.44 17.63
N VAL A 331 -38.05 11.69 18.44
CA VAL A 331 -38.47 11.33 19.81
C VAL A 331 -38.64 12.56 20.69
N ILE A 332 -37.67 13.50 20.66
CA ILE A 332 -37.75 14.76 21.41
C ILE A 332 -38.97 15.58 20.97
N PHE A 333 -39.23 15.65 19.67
CA PHE A 333 -40.37 16.37 19.11
C PHE A 333 -41.72 15.75 19.59
N VAL A 334 -41.83 14.42 19.53
CA VAL A 334 -43.04 13.72 19.99
C VAL A 334 -43.26 13.92 21.48
N VAL A 335 -42.21 13.79 22.31
CA VAL A 335 -42.28 14.03 23.76
C VAL A 335 -42.69 15.48 24.05
N GLY A 336 -42.17 16.45 23.31
CA GLY A 336 -42.54 17.85 23.43
C GLY A 336 -44.03 18.10 23.13
N ILE A 337 -44.55 17.49 22.06
CA ILE A 337 -45.98 17.57 21.73
C ILE A 337 -46.83 16.95 22.80
N LEU A 338 -46.51 15.74 23.27
CA LEU A 338 -47.25 15.07 24.31
C LEU A 338 -47.26 15.86 25.64
N SER A 339 -46.12 16.44 26.00
CA SER A 339 -45.99 17.31 27.16
C SER A 339 -46.84 18.58 27.02
N TYR A 340 -46.82 19.22 25.83
CA TYR A 340 -47.68 20.39 25.55
C TYR A 340 -49.16 20.09 25.72
N PHE A 341 -49.64 18.97 25.16
CA PHE A 341 -51.04 18.58 25.31
C PHE A 341 -51.40 18.20 26.75
N PHE A 342 -50.49 17.54 27.49
CA PHE A 342 -50.67 17.21 28.90
C PHE A 342 -50.81 18.50 29.74
N PHE A 343 -49.92 19.48 29.60
CA PHE A 343 -50.02 20.75 30.31
C PHE A 343 -51.25 21.56 29.91
N ARG A 344 -51.61 21.58 28.63
CA ARG A 344 -52.80 22.27 28.14
C ARG A 344 -54.10 21.66 28.71
N ASN A 345 -54.19 20.33 28.83
CA ASN A 345 -55.36 19.68 29.40
C ASN A 345 -55.45 19.90 30.93
N ASN A 346 -54.36 19.90 31.65
CA ASN A 346 -54.35 20.14 33.10
C ASN A 346 -54.57 21.60 33.48
N ASN A 347 -54.34 22.53 32.59
CA ASN A 347 -54.56 23.96 32.80
C ASN A 347 -55.88 24.50 32.20
N LYS A 348 -56.81 23.65 31.77
CA LYS A 348 -58.14 24.11 31.41
C LYS A 348 -58.81 24.68 32.65
N PRO A 349 -59.35 25.90 32.62
CA PRO A 349 -60.11 26.44 33.73
C PRO A 349 -61.31 25.52 34.01
N LYS A 350 -61.46 25.07 35.30
CA LYS A 350 -62.63 24.29 35.70
C LYS A 350 -63.89 25.02 35.27
N ASP A 351 -64.73 24.37 34.52
CA ASP A 351 -66.01 24.93 34.01
C ASP A 351 -66.84 25.40 35.22
N LYS A 352 -67.52 26.55 35.04
CA LYS A 352 -68.39 27.09 36.08
C LYS A 352 -69.41 26.10 36.61
N ASN A 353 -69.80 25.08 35.81
CA ASN A 353 -70.75 24.02 36.22
C ASN A 353 -70.09 23.04 37.23
N ASP A 354 -68.83 22.78 37.25
CA ASP A 354 -68.17 21.88 38.20
C ASP A 354 -68.08 22.51 39.59
N ARG A 355 -68.00 23.83 39.71
CA ARG A 355 -68.09 24.53 40.98
C ARG A 355 -69.45 24.50 41.65
N LEU A 356 -70.53 24.38 40.87
CA LEU A 356 -71.90 24.28 41.35
C LEU A 356 -72.23 22.85 41.90
N ILE A 357 -71.49 21.87 41.45
CA ILE A 357 -71.65 20.49 41.93
C ILE A 357 -70.89 20.28 43.27
N GLU A 358 -69.74 20.89 43.44
CA GLU A 358 -68.98 20.82 44.72
C GLU A 358 -69.69 21.58 45.87
N SER A 359 -70.32 22.74 45.57
CA SER A 359 -71.04 23.51 46.61
C SER A 359 -72.37 22.89 47.06
N LYS A 360 -72.91 21.89 46.33
CA LYS A 360 -74.12 21.15 46.75
C LYS A 360 -73.86 19.84 47.52
N LYS A 361 -72.59 19.50 47.75
CA LYS A 361 -72.20 18.34 48.57
C LYS A 361 -71.71 18.72 49.95
N GLU A 362 -71.68 20.03 50.27
CA GLU A 362 -71.35 20.55 51.62
C GLU A 362 -72.57 21.11 52.42
N GLU A 363 -73.80 20.98 51.89
CA GLU A 363 -75.05 21.14 52.62
C GLU A 363 -75.65 19.72 52.86
#